data_b4e48c9f6553ba35ff95dbe52050dee3
#
_entry.id   b4e48c9f6553ba35ff95dbe52050dee3
#
_cell.length_a   1.000
_cell.length_b   1.000
_cell.length_c   1.000
_cell.angle_alpha   90.00
_cell.angle_beta   90.00
_cell.angle_gamma   90.00
#
_symmetry.space_group_name_H-M   'P 1'
#
loop_
_entity.id
_entity.type
_entity.pdbx_description
1 polymer ?
#
loop_
_entity_poly.entity_id
_entity_poly.type
_entity_poly.pdbx_seq_one_letter_code
_entity_poly.pdbx_strand_id
1 'polypeptide(L)'
;MKFIILGCGSSMGVPRPDGFYGNCDPNNKKNHRTRCSALFQTSDENILIDTSPDLRQQLLRHKIKKINKVLYSHMHGDQTHGINDLRSFFINSRKPINVYACLLYTSDAADE
;
A
#
# COMPACT_ATOMS: atom_id res chain seq x y z
N MET A 1 14.44 12.45 -6.42
CA MET A 1 14.07 11.47 -5.37
C MET A 1 12.84 11.98 -4.63
N LYS A 2 11.82 11.16 -4.52
CA LYS A 2 10.56 11.50 -3.83
C LYS A 2 10.12 10.38 -2.92
N PHE A 3 9.50 10.74 -1.81
CA PHE A 3 8.79 9.80 -0.95
C PHE A 3 7.33 10.24 -0.88
N ILE A 4 6.42 9.37 -1.35
CA ILE A 4 5.00 9.68 -1.44
C ILE A 4 4.25 8.81 -0.45
N ILE A 5 3.51 9.42 0.47
CA ILE A 5 2.59 8.70 1.34
C ILE A 5 1.31 8.44 0.53
N LEU A 6 1.08 7.18 0.20
CA LEU A 6 -0.11 6.79 -0.57
C LEU A 6 -1.35 6.68 0.32
N GLY A 7 -1.16 6.29 1.56
CA GLY A 7 -2.20 6.21 2.57
C GLY A 7 -1.60 6.17 3.96
N CYS A 8 -2.32 6.69 4.94
CA CYS A 8 -1.87 6.77 6.33
C CYS A 8 -2.95 6.37 7.34
N GLY A 9 -4.02 5.73 6.88
CA GLY A 9 -5.07 5.26 7.75
C GLY A 9 -4.68 4.00 8.52
N SER A 10 -5.48 3.69 9.54
CA SER A 10 -5.32 2.47 10.32
C SER A 10 -5.63 1.22 9.48
N SER A 11 -5.52 0.05 10.09
CA SER A 11 -5.76 -1.23 9.40
C SER A 11 -7.14 -1.34 8.75
N MET A 12 -8.14 -0.64 9.28
CA MET A 12 -9.49 -0.62 8.70
C MET A 12 -9.78 0.64 7.88
N GLY A 13 -8.84 1.58 7.83
CA GLY A 13 -9.05 2.85 7.17
C GLY A 13 -9.93 3.82 7.98
N VAL A 14 -10.13 5.03 7.45
CA VAL A 14 -11.03 6.03 8.04
C VAL A 14 -11.91 6.56 6.90
N PRO A 15 -13.23 6.36 6.95
CA PRO A 15 -13.97 5.57 7.95
C PRO A 15 -13.70 4.08 7.81
N ARG A 16 -14.05 3.32 8.86
CA ARG A 16 -14.07 1.87 8.77
C ARG A 16 -15.10 1.43 7.73
N PRO A 17 -15.03 0.18 7.24
CA PRO A 17 -16.03 -0.31 6.26
C PRO A 17 -17.47 -0.20 6.70
N ASP A 18 -17.73 -0.16 8.02
CA ASP A 18 -19.08 0.05 8.57
C ASP A 18 -19.47 1.52 8.67
N GLY A 19 -18.62 2.44 8.21
CA GLY A 19 -18.88 3.87 8.21
C GLY A 19 -18.50 4.61 9.49
N PHE A 20 -17.85 3.94 10.43
CA PHE A 20 -17.49 4.54 11.71
C PHE A 20 -16.23 5.40 11.60
N TYR A 21 -16.34 6.66 12.01
CA TYR A 21 -15.24 7.65 11.95
C TYR A 21 -14.49 7.84 13.27
N GLY A 22 -14.96 7.19 14.35
CA GLY A 22 -14.41 7.47 15.68
C GLY A 22 -14.72 8.89 16.11
N ASN A 23 -13.69 9.61 16.56
CA ASN A 23 -13.83 11.01 16.99
C ASN A 23 -13.61 12.00 15.84
N CYS A 24 -13.44 11.53 14.62
CA CYS A 24 -13.22 12.40 13.46
C CYS A 24 -14.52 12.94 12.91
N ASP A 25 -14.49 14.19 12.41
CA ASP A 25 -15.63 14.81 11.74
C ASP A 25 -15.87 14.15 10.38
N PRO A 26 -17.03 13.47 10.18
CA PRO A 26 -17.30 12.82 8.90
C PRO A 26 -17.46 13.79 7.73
N ASN A 27 -17.72 15.05 7.99
CA ASN A 27 -17.91 16.06 6.95
C ASN A 27 -16.58 16.65 6.45
N ASN A 28 -15.48 16.39 7.15
CA ASN A 28 -14.17 16.87 6.74
C ASN A 28 -13.48 15.79 5.90
N LYS A 29 -13.33 16.07 4.60
CA LYS A 29 -12.72 15.13 3.64
C LYS A 29 -11.29 14.76 4.00
N LYS A 30 -10.58 15.61 4.74
CA LYS A 30 -9.22 15.32 5.20
C LYS A 30 -9.17 14.18 6.22
N ASN A 31 -10.31 13.80 6.79
CA ASN A 31 -10.39 12.68 7.71
C ASN A 31 -10.62 11.35 6.99
N HIS A 32 -10.78 11.37 5.67
CA HIS A 32 -10.87 10.15 4.87
C HIS A 32 -9.45 9.65 4.56
N ARG A 33 -9.07 8.51 5.12
CA ARG A 33 -7.72 7.96 5.00
C ARG A 33 -7.78 6.52 4.54
N THR A 34 -7.11 6.23 3.43
CA THR A 34 -6.89 4.86 2.97
C THR A 34 -5.84 4.17 3.84
N ARG A 35 -5.79 2.85 3.76
CA ARG A 35 -4.85 2.07 4.56
C ARG A 35 -3.41 2.36 4.13
N CYS A 36 -2.48 2.05 5.02
CA CYS A 36 -1.10 2.51 4.97
C CYS A 36 -0.33 1.95 3.76
N SER A 37 0.32 2.82 3.02
CA SER A 37 1.26 2.47 1.96
C SER A 37 2.08 3.69 1.57
N ALA A 38 3.24 3.48 0.99
CA ALA A 38 4.11 4.55 0.53
C ALA A 38 4.85 4.15 -0.74
N LEU A 39 5.34 5.15 -1.47
CA LEU A 39 6.13 4.92 -2.67
C LEU A 39 7.40 5.76 -2.60
N PHE A 40 8.53 5.12 -2.82
CA PHE A 40 9.82 5.77 -2.90
C PHE A 40 10.24 5.82 -4.38
N GLN A 41 10.35 7.02 -4.94
CA GLN A 41 10.74 7.22 -6.33
C GLN A 41 12.17 7.71 -6.42
N THR A 42 13.00 6.98 -7.15
CA THR A 42 14.32 7.42 -7.55
C THR A 42 14.27 7.82 -9.03
N SER A 43 15.41 8.24 -9.60
CA SER A 43 15.49 8.53 -11.02
C SER A 43 15.19 7.31 -11.90
N ASP A 44 15.46 6.11 -11.39
CA ASP A 44 15.38 4.87 -12.18
C ASP A 44 14.28 3.91 -11.74
N GLU A 45 13.83 4.00 -10.50
CA GLU A 45 12.95 3.00 -9.91
C GLU A 45 11.82 3.60 -9.09
N ASN A 46 10.71 2.89 -9.07
CA ASN A 46 9.63 3.09 -8.10
C ASN A 46 9.60 1.88 -7.16
N ILE A 47 9.77 2.14 -5.87
CA ILE A 47 9.79 1.13 -4.83
C ILE A 47 8.56 1.32 -3.96
N LEU A 48 7.66 0.34 -4.00
CA LEU A 48 6.44 0.37 -3.21
C LEU A 48 6.71 -0.21 -1.82
N ILE A 49 6.25 0.48 -0.78
CA ILE A 49 6.34 0.01 0.60
C ILE A 49 4.95 -0.40 1.03
N ASP A 50 4.76 -1.68 1.23
CA ASP A 50 3.50 -2.36 1.54
C ASP A 50 2.45 -2.23 0.42
N THR A 51 1.69 -3.29 0.24
CA THR A 51 0.58 -3.35 -0.73
C THR A 51 -0.73 -3.32 0.04
N SER A 52 -1.27 -2.12 0.22
CA SER A 52 -2.51 -1.97 0.98
C SER A 52 -3.71 -2.52 0.20
N PRO A 53 -4.80 -2.87 0.88
CA PRO A 53 -6.04 -3.25 0.20
C PRO A 53 -6.61 -2.15 -0.68
N ASP A 54 -6.19 -0.90 -0.47
CA ASP A 54 -6.60 0.26 -1.27
C ASP A 54 -5.62 0.61 -2.39
N LEU A 55 -4.68 -0.28 -2.70
CA LEU A 55 -3.56 -0.01 -3.59
C LEU A 55 -4.02 0.50 -4.96
N ARG A 56 -5.03 -0.13 -5.54
CA ARG A 56 -5.56 0.28 -6.85
C ARG A 56 -5.92 1.76 -6.87
N GLN A 57 -6.70 2.22 -5.89
CA GLN A 57 -7.12 3.62 -5.78
C GLN A 57 -5.93 4.55 -5.56
N GLN A 58 -4.98 4.13 -4.72
CA GLN A 58 -3.79 4.91 -4.40
C GLN A 58 -2.92 5.11 -5.62
N LEU A 59 -2.67 4.07 -6.39
CA LEU A 59 -1.85 4.15 -7.59
C LEU A 59 -2.52 4.98 -8.69
N LEU A 60 -3.82 4.85 -8.86
CA LEU A 60 -4.58 5.64 -9.83
C LEU A 60 -4.58 7.13 -9.48
N ARG A 61 -4.78 7.45 -8.20
CA ARG A 61 -4.78 8.84 -7.71
C ARG A 61 -3.47 9.54 -8.03
N HIS A 62 -2.34 8.86 -7.82
CA HIS A 62 -1.01 9.43 -8.02
C HIS A 62 -0.46 9.17 -9.41
N LYS A 63 -1.25 8.55 -10.29
CA LYS A 63 -0.86 8.27 -11.69
C LYS A 63 0.44 7.48 -11.80
N ILE A 64 0.62 6.50 -10.92
CA ILE A 64 1.80 5.66 -10.91
C ILE A 64 1.69 4.63 -12.04
N LYS A 65 2.69 4.62 -12.91
CA LYS A 65 2.70 3.78 -14.12
C LYS A 65 3.72 2.64 -14.06
N LYS A 66 4.60 2.64 -13.07
CA LYS A 66 5.70 1.69 -12.98
C LYS A 66 5.97 1.35 -11.53
N ILE A 67 6.15 0.07 -11.23
CA ILE A 67 6.61 -0.42 -9.93
C ILE A 67 7.68 -1.46 -10.20
N ASN A 68 8.85 -1.28 -9.62
CA ASN A 68 10.00 -2.15 -9.83
C ASN A 68 10.20 -3.13 -8.69
N LYS A 69 9.96 -2.67 -7.46
CA LYS A 69 10.20 -3.46 -6.25
C LYS A 69 9.12 -3.19 -5.22
N VAL A 70 8.91 -4.17 -4.36
CA VAL A 70 8.03 -4.04 -3.20
C VAL A 70 8.82 -4.42 -1.95
N LEU A 71 8.76 -3.56 -0.94
CA LEU A 71 9.32 -3.84 0.37
C LEU A 71 8.16 -3.97 1.36
N TYR A 72 8.07 -5.10 2.05
CA TYR A 72 7.08 -5.28 3.11
C TYR A 72 7.68 -4.94 4.46
N SER A 73 7.01 -4.02 5.17
CA SER A 73 7.37 -3.67 6.55
C SER A 73 7.07 -4.84 7.48
N HIS A 74 5.92 -5.49 7.29
CA HIS A 74 5.52 -6.70 7.97
C HIS A 74 4.34 -7.32 7.21
N MET A 75 3.88 -8.50 7.63
CA MET A 75 2.98 -9.33 6.83
C MET A 75 1.53 -9.36 7.33
N HIS A 76 1.06 -8.27 7.92
CA HIS A 76 -0.36 -8.13 8.26
C HIS A 76 -1.21 -7.93 6.99
N GLY A 77 -2.51 -8.18 7.09
CA GLY A 77 -3.42 -8.09 5.94
C GLY A 77 -3.47 -6.70 5.32
N ASP A 78 -3.46 -5.65 6.13
CA ASP A 78 -3.47 -4.28 5.64
C ASP A 78 -2.18 -3.88 4.91
N GLN A 79 -1.10 -4.68 5.02
CA GLN A 79 0.13 -4.49 4.27
C GLN A 79 0.26 -5.39 3.06
N THR A 80 -0.48 -6.50 2.99
CA THR A 80 -0.25 -7.54 1.98
C THR A 80 -1.39 -7.77 1.01
N HIS A 81 -2.62 -7.45 1.37
CA HIS A 81 -3.81 -7.85 0.60
C HIS A 81 -3.96 -7.14 -0.74
N GLY A 82 -3.20 -6.07 -1.00
CA GLY A 82 -3.22 -5.39 -2.29
C GLY A 82 -2.26 -5.97 -3.34
N ILE A 83 -1.57 -7.06 -3.03
CA ILE A 83 -0.52 -7.60 -3.90
C ILE A 83 -1.02 -7.93 -5.31
N ASN A 84 -2.27 -8.34 -5.46
CA ASN A 84 -2.83 -8.71 -6.75
C ASN A 84 -2.92 -7.52 -7.72
N ASP A 85 -2.96 -6.30 -7.21
CA ASP A 85 -2.99 -5.10 -8.05
C ASP A 85 -1.67 -4.86 -8.79
N LEU A 86 -0.60 -5.55 -8.42
CA LEU A 86 0.69 -5.47 -9.10
C LEU A 86 0.70 -6.18 -10.45
N ARG A 87 -0.30 -7.01 -10.71
CA ARG A 87 -0.37 -7.83 -11.93
C ARG A 87 -0.33 -6.98 -13.20
N SER A 88 -1.00 -5.84 -13.22
CA SER A 88 -1.02 -4.97 -14.40
C SER A 88 0.37 -4.42 -14.74
N PHE A 89 1.19 -4.15 -13.74
CA PHE A 89 2.56 -3.68 -13.96
C PHE A 89 3.44 -4.78 -14.55
N PHE A 90 3.25 -6.03 -14.13
CA PHE A 90 3.92 -7.16 -14.73
C PHE A 90 3.48 -7.36 -16.19
N ILE A 91 2.19 -7.25 -16.47
CA ILE A 91 1.65 -7.40 -17.85
C ILE A 91 2.30 -6.36 -18.77
N ASN A 92 2.45 -5.13 -18.31
CA ASN A 92 3.02 -4.05 -19.13
C ASN A 92 4.52 -4.18 -19.34
N SER A 93 5.26 -4.50 -18.29
CA SER A 93 6.73 -4.54 -18.34
C SER A 93 7.29 -5.88 -18.80
N ARG A 94 6.54 -6.97 -18.58
CA ARG A 94 6.98 -8.35 -18.77
C ARG A 94 8.20 -8.72 -17.93
N LYS A 95 8.46 -7.94 -16.86
CA LYS A 95 9.54 -8.18 -15.92
C LYS A 95 8.96 -8.51 -14.55
N PRO A 96 9.53 -9.48 -13.82
CA PRO A 96 9.10 -9.76 -12.45
C PRO A 96 9.28 -8.54 -11.56
N ILE A 97 8.36 -8.36 -10.63
CA ILE A 97 8.49 -7.36 -9.58
C ILE A 97 9.12 -8.08 -8.39
N ASN A 98 10.29 -7.62 -7.97
CA ASN A 98 10.99 -8.22 -6.84
C ASN A 98 10.32 -7.79 -5.54
N VAL A 99 10.07 -8.77 -4.68
CA VAL A 99 9.41 -8.56 -3.39
C VAL A 99 10.37 -8.93 -2.27
N TYR A 100 10.52 -8.05 -1.31
CA TYR A 100 11.44 -8.22 -0.17
C TYR A 100 10.64 -8.17 1.13
N ALA A 101 10.90 -9.12 2.01
CA ALA A 101 10.27 -9.19 3.33
C ALA A 101 11.25 -9.77 4.33
N CYS A 102 11.10 -9.39 5.59
CA CYS A 102 11.90 -9.96 6.67
C CYS A 102 11.33 -11.33 7.07
N LEU A 103 12.19 -12.35 7.14
CA LEU A 103 11.78 -13.70 7.52
C LEU A 103 11.16 -13.74 8.93
N LEU A 104 11.69 -12.93 9.85
CA LEU A 104 11.15 -12.86 11.21
C LEU A 104 9.70 -12.37 11.22
N TYR A 105 9.40 -11.32 10.45
CA TYR A 105 8.03 -10.81 10.33
C TYR A 105 7.11 -11.81 9.64
N THR A 106 7.63 -12.59 8.71
CA THR A 106 6.85 -13.64 8.07
C THR A 106 6.41 -14.69 9.08
N SER A 107 7.30 -15.07 9.99
CA SER A 107 6.98 -16.02 11.06
C SER A 107 5.95 -15.44 12.03
N ASP A 108 6.14 -14.18 12.44
CA ASP A 108 5.22 -13.49 13.35
C ASP A 108 3.82 -13.36 12.74
N ALA A 109 3.75 -13.06 11.45
CA ALA A 109 2.48 -12.95 10.74
C ALA A 109 1.73 -14.28 10.69
N ALA A 110 2.44 -15.39 10.63
CA ALA A 110 1.84 -16.73 10.64
C ALA A 110 1.19 -17.08 11.98
N ASP A 111 1.65 -16.48 13.07
CA ASP A 111 1.14 -16.71 14.42
C ASP A 111 -0.13 -15.89 14.72
N GLU A 112 -0.48 -14.97 13.87
CA GLU A 112 -1.66 -14.11 14.02
C GLU A 112 -2.86 -14.64 13.25
#